data_1961e6d369c070a4c0440c68806c6fa1
#
_entry.id   1961e6d369c070a4c0440c68806c6fa1
#
_cell.length_a   1.000
_cell.length_b   1.000
_cell.length_c   1.000
_cell.angle_alpha   90.00
_cell.angle_beta   90.00
_cell.angle_gamma   90.00
#
_symmetry.space_group_name_H-M   'P 1'
#
loop_
_entity.id
_entity.type
_entity.pdbx_description
1 polymer ?
#
loop_
_entity_poly.entity_id
_entity_poly.type
_entity_poly.pdbx_seq_one_letter_code
_entity_poly.pdbx_strand_id
1 'polypeptide(L)'
;MGCSLDITTGTTGNDCSRTGGRAARLRPSRRWRRLAAVALIACTGTAAACSSGTSSTSASAHTPIRVGYLLPLTGIFTKNGTSEQNGFKLGLKHFGTSVDGHPIQVTYANDQGDPSVSLSMARQLVTSDHVQVMEGPLISSAIVVVAPYVLGKGIPEDDLYLASPLQASAYNHYNAGFTSGWDGFAPSTVGAKWAYTTRGWRHVTTVGLDISFGWQGVGGFATQFTKLGGKIDKMIWVPSNSVDMSSYVSAIPAGTQAVWVVLSGSQAANFVNTYNSFGLKKKIPLMGITTLTDQAALPAENPAAAVGIYTDSQYCDGNPSAVNQQFANAYHTAYGVYPSYYSEAGYTKAQILIAALKSLHGSVTSEKALSNAMRAVAITAPRGPVSLNRATWSPVQNEYICKVESVNGTMRNIPIVTVTNVPPWGTLSLAAWTALFAKTSVSQPSP
;
A
#
# COMPACT_ATOMS: atom_id res chain seq x y z
N MET A 1 -0.91 32.52 -40.40
CA MET A 1 0.42 32.69 -40.99
C MET A 1 1.24 31.51 -40.54
N GLY A 2 1.42 30.55 -41.44
CA GLY A 2 2.21 29.36 -41.20
C GLY A 2 3.67 29.60 -41.50
N CYS A 3 4.54 28.84 -40.86
CA CYS A 3 5.85 28.51 -41.36
C CYS A 3 6.14 27.04 -41.07
N SER A 4 6.10 26.27 -42.12
CA SER A 4 6.63 24.93 -42.29
C SER A 4 8.13 25.04 -42.48
N LEU A 5 8.91 24.11 -41.92
CA LEU A 5 10.33 23.94 -42.31
C LEU A 5 10.59 22.47 -42.62
N ASP A 6 10.88 22.27 -43.88
CA ASP A 6 11.25 21.03 -44.57
C ASP A 6 12.67 20.57 -44.17
N ILE A 7 12.85 19.27 -44.23
CA ILE A 7 14.11 18.53 -44.09
C ILE A 7 14.73 18.40 -45.51
N THR A 8 16.00 18.78 -45.73
CA THR A 8 16.82 18.21 -46.80
C THR A 8 18.26 18.01 -46.37
N THR A 9 18.68 16.78 -46.41
CA THR A 9 19.94 16.10 -46.75
C THR A 9 21.16 16.92 -47.15
N GLY A 10 22.34 16.56 -46.65
CA GLY A 10 23.65 16.95 -47.17
C GLY A 10 24.81 16.20 -46.50
N THR A 11 25.33 15.20 -47.19
CA THR A 11 26.57 14.43 -47.00
C THR A 11 27.83 15.23 -47.30
N THR A 12 28.94 14.98 -46.56
CA THR A 12 30.41 14.91 -46.87
C THR A 12 31.12 14.89 -45.56
N GLY A 13 32.02 13.99 -45.16
CA GLY A 13 33.13 13.33 -45.77
C GLY A 13 34.46 14.05 -45.49
N ASN A 14 35.30 13.52 -44.57
CA ASN A 14 36.79 13.52 -44.58
C ASN A 14 37.31 13.14 -43.20
N ASP A 15 37.84 12.03 -43.04
CA ASP A 15 39.17 11.37 -43.19
C ASP A 15 40.33 12.18 -42.61
N CYS A 16 41.05 11.61 -41.69
CA CYS A 16 42.51 11.52 -41.47
C CYS A 16 42.88 11.23 -40.03
N SER A 17 43.41 10.15 -39.80
CA SER A 17 44.75 9.54 -39.65
C SER A 17 45.15 9.25 -38.21
N ARG A 18 45.32 7.99 -37.99
CA ARG A 18 46.44 7.17 -37.45
C ARG A 18 47.53 7.84 -36.61
N THR A 19 47.67 7.31 -35.39
CA THR A 19 48.95 6.83 -34.75
C THR A 19 48.48 5.94 -33.58
N GLY A 20 48.81 4.69 -33.41
CA GLY A 20 50.05 3.97 -33.51
C GLY A 20 50.63 3.78 -32.09
N GLY A 21 50.20 2.72 -31.30
CA GLY A 21 50.78 2.45 -29.99
C GLY A 21 50.59 0.97 -29.62
N ARG A 22 51.67 0.25 -29.64
CA ARG A 22 51.87 -1.21 -29.55
C ARG A 22 51.27 -1.90 -28.34
N ALA A 23 50.69 -3.06 -28.61
CA ALA A 23 50.41 -4.14 -27.67
C ALA A 23 51.69 -4.77 -27.09
N ALA A 24 51.72 -4.98 -25.79
CA ALA A 24 52.66 -5.87 -25.14
C ALA A 24 51.90 -7.06 -24.56
N ARG A 25 52.09 -8.21 -25.21
CA ARG A 25 51.67 -9.53 -24.74
C ARG A 25 52.70 -10.04 -23.76
N LEU A 26 52.33 -10.44 -22.55
CA LEU A 26 53.16 -11.28 -21.70
C LEU A 26 52.47 -12.65 -21.57
N ARG A 27 53.18 -13.67 -22.04
CA ARG A 27 52.84 -15.11 -21.92
C ARG A 27 53.32 -15.67 -20.58
N PRO A 28 52.68 -16.74 -20.08
CA PRO A 28 52.99 -17.32 -18.77
C PRO A 28 54.14 -18.31 -18.86
N SER A 29 55.00 -18.32 -17.84
CA SER A 29 56.03 -19.31 -17.64
C SER A 29 55.53 -20.54 -16.88
N ARG A 30 55.69 -21.70 -17.49
CA ARG A 30 55.57 -23.03 -16.92
C ARG A 30 56.80 -23.33 -16.04
N ARG A 31 56.58 -24.12 -15.03
CA ARG A 31 57.39 -25.11 -14.30
C ARG A 31 57.20 -24.93 -12.79
N TRP A 32 56.67 -25.95 -12.12
CA TRP A 32 57.44 -27.06 -11.61
C TRP A 32 56.57 -28.30 -11.36
N ARG A 33 57.04 -29.43 -11.84
CA ARG A 33 56.58 -30.81 -11.61
C ARG A 33 57.46 -31.45 -10.54
N ARG A 34 56.87 -32.50 -9.88
CA ARG A 34 57.47 -33.63 -9.13
C ARG A 34 57.68 -33.34 -7.64
N LEU A 35 57.24 -34.20 -6.69
CA LEU A 35 57.49 -35.60 -6.53
C LEU A 35 56.41 -36.31 -5.68
N ALA A 36 56.20 -37.54 -5.97
CA ALA A 36 55.39 -38.54 -5.25
C ALA A 36 56.13 -39.09 -4.02
N ALA A 37 55.40 -39.56 -3.01
CA ALA A 37 55.81 -40.74 -2.23
C ALA A 37 54.61 -41.35 -1.56
N VAL A 38 54.47 -42.64 -1.80
CA VAL A 38 53.53 -43.64 -1.30
C VAL A 38 53.97 -44.07 0.11
N ALA A 39 53.03 -44.24 1.05
CA ALA A 39 53.17 -45.15 2.19
C ALA A 39 51.82 -45.78 2.53
N LEU A 40 51.64 -47.03 2.13
CA LEU A 40 50.64 -47.95 2.67
C LEU A 40 51.13 -48.45 4.04
N ILE A 41 50.31 -48.38 5.07
CA ILE A 41 50.37 -49.27 6.23
C ILE A 41 48.97 -49.75 6.55
N ALA A 42 48.75 -51.03 6.39
CA ALA A 42 47.61 -51.74 6.88
C ALA A 42 47.78 -52.07 8.38
N CYS A 43 46.76 -51.81 9.18
CA CYS A 43 46.61 -52.46 10.49
C CYS A 43 45.13 -52.81 10.71
N THR A 44 44.86 -54.07 10.68
CA THR A 44 43.65 -54.76 11.13
C THR A 44 43.54 -54.69 12.66
N GLY A 45 42.35 -54.27 13.16
CA GLY A 45 42.07 -54.32 14.60
C GLY A 45 40.56 -54.15 14.82
N THR A 46 39.90 -55.25 15.06
CA THR A 46 38.50 -55.40 15.48
C THR A 46 38.30 -54.81 16.85
N ALA A 47 37.30 -53.91 16.99
CA ALA A 47 36.59 -53.71 18.26
C ALA A 47 35.16 -53.19 17.96
N ALA A 48 34.17 -54.05 18.19
CA ALA A 48 32.78 -53.71 18.24
C ALA A 48 32.51 -52.81 19.46
N ALA A 49 32.06 -51.61 19.24
CA ALA A 49 31.43 -50.77 20.27
C ALA A 49 30.10 -50.29 19.71
N CYS A 50 29.01 -50.82 20.22
CA CYS A 50 27.65 -50.29 20.05
C CYS A 50 27.62 -48.90 20.69
N SER A 51 27.74 -47.83 19.89
CA SER A 51 27.29 -46.52 20.27
C SER A 51 25.92 -46.29 19.60
N SER A 52 24.89 -46.32 20.44
CA SER A 52 23.58 -45.76 20.09
C SER A 52 23.73 -44.28 19.71
N GLY A 53 24.08 -44.07 18.45
CA GLY A 53 24.02 -42.73 17.85
C GLY A 53 22.57 -42.33 17.77
N THR A 54 22.14 -41.48 18.67
CA THR A 54 20.98 -40.61 18.47
C THR A 54 21.21 -39.87 17.17
N SER A 55 20.61 -40.40 16.09
CA SER A 55 20.47 -39.67 14.86
C SER A 55 19.64 -38.44 15.18
N SER A 56 20.31 -37.31 15.48
CA SER A 56 19.68 -36.01 15.35
C SER A 56 19.29 -35.93 13.87
N THR A 57 18.04 -36.26 13.56
CA THR A 57 17.38 -35.85 12.33
C THR A 57 17.49 -34.34 12.29
N SER A 58 18.52 -33.83 11.62
CA SER A 58 18.50 -32.46 11.14
C SER A 58 17.22 -32.36 10.30
N ALA A 59 16.20 -31.70 10.85
CA ALA A 59 14.99 -31.35 10.11
C ALA A 59 15.48 -30.69 8.81
N SER A 60 15.21 -31.32 7.67
CA SER A 60 15.56 -30.74 6.37
C SER A 60 14.87 -29.37 6.34
N ALA A 61 15.67 -28.31 6.26
CA ALA A 61 15.14 -26.97 6.19
C ALA A 61 14.22 -26.89 4.97
N HIS A 62 12.93 -26.68 5.19
CA HIS A 62 11.97 -26.54 4.12
C HIS A 62 12.29 -25.27 3.30
N THR A 63 12.02 -25.33 2.00
CA THR A 63 12.28 -24.21 1.09
C THR A 63 11.56 -22.94 1.60
N PRO A 64 12.26 -21.81 1.69
CA PRO A 64 11.64 -20.57 2.12
C PRO A 64 10.53 -20.09 1.20
N ILE A 65 9.48 -19.51 1.78
CA ILE A 65 8.45 -18.77 1.07
C ILE A 65 8.95 -17.33 0.91
N ARG A 66 9.17 -16.90 -0.34
CA ARG A 66 9.74 -15.58 -0.66
C ARG A 66 8.65 -14.59 -0.96
N VAL A 67 8.65 -13.50 -0.20
CA VAL A 67 7.70 -12.37 -0.30
C VAL A 67 8.46 -11.12 -0.73
N GLY A 68 8.05 -10.50 -1.82
CA GLY A 68 8.50 -9.17 -2.20
C GLY A 68 7.56 -8.11 -1.63
N TYR A 69 8.08 -7.03 -1.09
CA TYR A 69 7.27 -5.94 -0.57
C TYR A 69 7.74 -4.60 -1.11
N LEU A 70 6.90 -3.96 -1.94
CA LEU A 70 7.14 -2.64 -2.51
C LEU A 70 6.56 -1.56 -1.62
N LEU A 71 7.41 -0.63 -1.15
CA LEU A 71 7.01 0.43 -0.22
C LEU A 71 7.78 1.72 -0.46
N PRO A 72 7.17 2.90 -0.30
CA PRO A 72 7.85 4.19 -0.33
C PRO A 72 8.57 4.42 1.01
N LEU A 73 9.83 3.96 1.10
CA LEU A 73 10.64 4.12 2.32
C LEU A 73 11.44 5.42 2.34
N THR A 74 11.36 6.23 1.27
CA THR A 74 11.90 7.59 1.16
C THR A 74 10.89 8.51 0.47
N GLY A 75 11.08 9.84 0.54
CA GLY A 75 10.19 10.83 -0.06
C GLY A 75 9.02 11.23 0.85
N ILE A 76 8.00 11.85 0.25
CA ILE A 76 6.85 12.44 0.99
C ILE A 76 5.94 11.40 1.65
N PHE A 77 5.99 10.15 1.19
CA PHE A 77 5.19 9.03 1.71
C PHE A 77 5.97 8.09 2.65
N THR A 78 7.17 8.50 3.09
CA THR A 78 8.05 7.67 3.95
C THR A 78 7.34 7.19 5.21
N LYS A 79 6.55 8.05 5.86
CA LYS A 79 5.82 7.68 7.08
C LYS A 79 4.78 6.59 6.80
N ASN A 80 4.12 6.66 5.65
CA ASN A 80 3.12 5.68 5.23
C ASN A 80 3.78 4.31 5.00
N GLY A 81 4.82 4.27 4.16
CA GLY A 81 5.54 3.04 3.86
C GLY A 81 6.21 2.40 5.08
N THR A 82 6.84 3.21 5.94
CA THR A 82 7.44 2.72 7.19
C THR A 82 6.38 2.17 8.15
N SER A 83 5.22 2.82 8.24
CA SER A 83 4.11 2.36 9.07
C SER A 83 3.58 1.01 8.59
N GLU A 84 3.38 0.84 7.28
CA GLU A 84 2.92 -0.42 6.69
C GLU A 84 3.96 -1.54 6.90
N GLN A 85 5.24 -1.26 6.66
CA GLN A 85 6.32 -2.20 6.93
C GLN A 85 6.34 -2.67 8.39
N ASN A 86 6.19 -1.75 9.33
CA ASN A 86 6.18 -2.05 10.76
C ASN A 86 4.97 -2.89 11.14
N GLY A 87 3.80 -2.60 10.58
CA GLY A 87 2.58 -3.40 10.75
C GLY A 87 2.78 -4.83 10.27
N PHE A 88 3.33 -5.00 9.07
CA PHE A 88 3.60 -6.32 8.51
C PHE A 88 4.62 -7.12 9.34
N LYS A 89 5.72 -6.48 9.76
CA LYS A 89 6.69 -7.11 10.67
C LYS A 89 6.07 -7.55 11.98
N LEU A 90 5.21 -6.71 12.58
CA LEU A 90 4.49 -7.05 13.80
C LEU A 90 3.51 -8.20 13.58
N GLY A 91 2.80 -8.21 12.44
CA GLY A 91 1.91 -9.29 12.04
C GLY A 91 2.64 -10.62 11.88
N LEU A 92 3.77 -10.64 11.18
CA LEU A 92 4.61 -11.84 11.08
C LEU A 92 5.08 -12.33 12.47
N LYS A 93 5.50 -11.42 13.35
CA LYS A 93 5.88 -11.77 14.71
C LYS A 93 4.72 -12.39 15.50
N HIS A 94 3.49 -11.92 15.25
CA HIS A 94 2.30 -12.37 15.98
C HIS A 94 1.74 -13.69 15.41
N PHE A 95 1.60 -13.79 14.08
CA PHE A 95 0.91 -14.92 13.42
C PHE A 95 1.84 -16.07 13.05
N GLY A 96 3.14 -15.78 12.88
CA GLY A 96 4.21 -16.72 12.59
C GLY A 96 5.19 -16.20 11.53
N THR A 97 6.46 -16.53 11.70
CA THR A 97 7.55 -16.28 10.73
C THR A 97 7.89 -17.50 9.90
N SER A 98 7.17 -18.59 10.13
CA SER A 98 7.24 -19.85 9.37
C SER A 98 5.89 -20.57 9.45
N VAL A 99 5.59 -21.40 8.48
CA VAL A 99 4.41 -22.28 8.45
C VAL A 99 4.87 -23.69 8.09
N ASP A 100 4.56 -24.66 8.94
CA ASP A 100 4.92 -26.08 8.76
C ASP A 100 6.39 -26.31 8.37
N GLY A 101 7.31 -25.54 9.00
CA GLY A 101 8.75 -25.62 8.76
C GLY A 101 9.26 -24.76 7.59
N HIS A 102 8.40 -24.18 6.76
CA HIS A 102 8.77 -23.26 5.70
C HIS A 102 8.95 -21.83 6.26
N PRO A 103 10.18 -21.29 6.32
CA PRO A 103 10.40 -19.93 6.79
C PRO A 103 9.89 -18.90 5.77
N ILE A 104 9.38 -17.77 6.25
CA ILE A 104 8.94 -16.66 5.42
C ILE A 104 10.09 -15.66 5.32
N GLN A 105 10.56 -15.44 4.10
CA GLN A 105 11.62 -14.48 3.79
C GLN A 105 11.03 -13.29 3.05
N VAL A 106 11.15 -12.10 3.62
CA VAL A 106 10.60 -10.85 3.05
C VAL A 106 11.72 -9.96 2.54
N THR A 107 11.68 -9.63 1.26
CA THR A 107 12.53 -8.62 0.64
C THR A 107 11.76 -7.31 0.51
N TYR A 108 12.14 -6.31 1.29
CA TYR A 108 11.55 -4.97 1.21
C TYR A 108 12.30 -4.15 0.15
N ALA A 109 11.59 -3.60 -0.81
CA ALA A 109 12.13 -2.75 -1.86
C ALA A 109 11.57 -1.33 -1.72
N ASN A 110 12.47 -0.33 -1.73
CA ASN A 110 12.09 1.08 -1.69
C ASN A 110 11.72 1.56 -3.10
N ASP A 111 10.45 1.77 -3.33
CA ASP A 111 9.92 2.25 -4.60
C ASP A 111 9.82 3.79 -4.69
N GLN A 112 10.17 4.49 -3.59
CA GLN A 112 10.16 5.95 -3.47
C GLN A 112 8.78 6.59 -3.73
N GLY A 113 7.74 5.80 -3.94
CA GLY A 113 6.42 6.23 -4.39
C GLY A 113 6.39 6.68 -5.86
N ASP A 114 7.42 6.33 -6.63
CA ASP A 114 7.53 6.63 -8.06
C ASP A 114 7.13 5.41 -8.90
N PRO A 115 6.19 5.56 -9.86
CA PRO A 115 5.71 4.43 -10.67
C PRO A 115 6.80 3.71 -11.47
N SER A 116 7.79 4.44 -11.99
CA SER A 116 8.86 3.85 -12.80
C SER A 116 9.89 3.10 -11.94
N VAL A 117 10.21 3.64 -10.76
CA VAL A 117 11.04 2.95 -9.77
C VAL A 117 10.31 1.71 -9.25
N SER A 118 9.00 1.81 -8.94
CA SER A 118 8.18 0.69 -8.50
C SER A 118 8.21 -0.46 -9.50
N LEU A 119 8.01 -0.17 -10.80
CA LEU A 119 8.06 -1.20 -11.85
C LEU A 119 9.46 -1.81 -11.99
N SER A 120 10.52 -1.02 -11.86
CA SER A 120 11.91 -1.52 -11.87
C SER A 120 12.18 -2.46 -10.71
N MET A 121 11.77 -2.08 -9.50
CA MET A 121 11.91 -2.91 -8.29
C MET A 121 11.05 -4.17 -8.36
N ALA A 122 9.81 -4.09 -8.87
CA ALA A 122 8.97 -5.25 -9.10
C ALA A 122 9.64 -6.27 -10.04
N ARG A 123 10.26 -5.80 -11.12
CA ARG A 123 11.02 -6.67 -12.02
C ARG A 123 12.18 -7.35 -11.32
N GLN A 124 12.94 -6.63 -10.50
CA GLN A 124 14.04 -7.22 -9.71
C GLN A 124 13.53 -8.28 -8.75
N LEU A 125 12.49 -7.99 -7.96
CA LEU A 125 11.90 -8.94 -7.01
C LEU A 125 11.43 -10.23 -7.71
N VAL A 126 10.82 -10.10 -8.89
CA VAL A 126 10.32 -11.25 -9.67
C VAL A 126 11.46 -12.03 -10.32
N THR A 127 12.41 -11.35 -10.99
CA THR A 127 13.40 -12.04 -11.84
C THR A 127 14.67 -12.46 -11.12
N SER A 128 15.07 -11.71 -10.10
CA SER A 128 16.34 -11.95 -9.36
C SER A 128 16.09 -12.57 -7.99
N ASP A 129 15.07 -12.08 -7.26
CA ASP A 129 14.79 -12.56 -5.91
C ASP A 129 13.79 -13.73 -5.92
N HIS A 130 13.15 -14.00 -7.09
CA HIS A 130 12.22 -15.10 -7.30
C HIS A 130 11.11 -15.17 -6.25
N VAL A 131 10.46 -14.02 -6.01
CA VAL A 131 9.36 -13.92 -5.05
C VAL A 131 8.13 -14.69 -5.53
N GLN A 132 7.42 -15.32 -4.59
CA GLN A 132 6.22 -16.12 -4.83
C GLN A 132 4.94 -15.34 -4.51
N VAL A 133 5.08 -14.21 -3.80
CA VAL A 133 4.02 -13.27 -3.44
C VAL A 133 4.58 -11.86 -3.55
N MET A 134 3.76 -10.93 -4.02
CA MET A 134 4.03 -9.50 -4.00
C MET A 134 3.06 -8.82 -3.06
N GLU A 135 3.59 -8.08 -2.09
CA GLU A 135 2.85 -7.14 -1.24
C GLU A 135 3.12 -5.71 -1.71
N GLY A 136 2.08 -4.90 -1.82
CA GLY A 136 2.18 -3.58 -2.43
C GLY A 136 2.21 -3.62 -3.95
N PRO A 137 2.44 -2.46 -4.61
CA PRO A 137 2.87 -1.20 -4.02
C PRO A 137 1.81 -0.47 -3.20
N LEU A 138 2.27 0.53 -2.43
CA LEU A 138 1.36 1.34 -1.62
C LEU A 138 0.67 2.44 -2.42
N ILE A 139 1.38 3.07 -3.35
CA ILE A 139 0.90 4.27 -4.05
C ILE A 139 0.07 3.90 -5.28
N SER A 140 -1.13 4.44 -5.38
CA SER A 140 -2.10 4.09 -6.43
C SER A 140 -1.59 4.28 -7.86
N SER A 141 -0.77 5.29 -8.12
CA SER A 141 -0.14 5.50 -9.43
C SER A 141 0.92 4.43 -9.75
N ALA A 142 1.56 3.85 -8.75
CA ALA A 142 2.49 2.73 -8.92
C ALA A 142 1.74 1.41 -9.16
N ILE A 143 0.62 1.18 -8.48
CA ILE A 143 -0.21 -0.01 -8.65
C ILE A 143 -0.62 -0.20 -10.11
N VAL A 144 -1.07 0.86 -10.79
CA VAL A 144 -1.55 0.76 -12.19
C VAL A 144 -0.46 0.35 -13.19
N VAL A 145 0.82 0.50 -12.86
CA VAL A 145 1.94 0.09 -13.73
C VAL A 145 2.59 -1.23 -13.27
N VAL A 146 2.53 -1.55 -11.98
CA VAL A 146 3.14 -2.77 -11.41
C VAL A 146 2.22 -3.97 -11.58
N ALA A 147 0.94 -3.84 -11.23
CA ALA A 147 -0.01 -4.94 -11.22
C ALA A 147 -0.10 -5.69 -12.57
N PRO A 148 -0.18 -5.04 -13.75
CA PRO A 148 -0.18 -5.78 -15.02
C PRO A 148 1.06 -6.64 -15.24
N TYR A 149 2.22 -6.20 -14.75
CA TYR A 149 3.47 -6.97 -14.87
C TYR A 149 3.48 -8.17 -13.92
N VAL A 150 3.20 -7.96 -12.65
CA VAL A 150 3.24 -9.00 -11.60
C VAL A 150 2.18 -10.05 -11.85
N LEU A 151 0.93 -9.62 -12.07
CA LEU A 151 -0.20 -10.50 -12.36
C LEU A 151 -0.02 -11.27 -13.67
N GLY A 152 0.60 -10.65 -14.69
CA GLY A 152 0.94 -11.30 -15.95
C GLY A 152 1.99 -12.40 -15.80
N LYS A 153 2.72 -12.46 -14.68
CA LYS A 153 3.62 -13.56 -14.30
C LYS A 153 2.91 -14.64 -13.45
N GLY A 154 1.63 -14.43 -13.13
CA GLY A 154 0.85 -15.33 -12.29
C GLY A 154 1.13 -15.19 -10.78
N ILE A 155 1.98 -14.24 -10.38
CA ILE A 155 2.35 -14.04 -8.98
C ILE A 155 1.18 -13.38 -8.24
N PRO A 156 0.74 -13.94 -7.09
CA PRO A 156 -0.24 -13.29 -6.23
C PRO A 156 0.24 -11.91 -5.80
N GLU A 157 -0.63 -10.91 -5.94
CA GLU A 157 -0.35 -9.52 -5.55
C GLU A 157 -1.46 -9.02 -4.64
N ASP A 158 -1.07 -8.59 -3.42
CA ASP A 158 -1.95 -7.91 -2.48
C ASP A 158 -1.59 -6.44 -2.45
N ASP A 159 -2.26 -5.66 -3.29
CA ASP A 159 -2.11 -4.21 -3.30
C ASP A 159 -2.68 -3.60 -2.01
N LEU A 160 -2.20 -2.41 -1.65
CA LEU A 160 -2.84 -1.68 -0.56
C LEU A 160 -4.24 -1.16 -0.96
N TYR A 161 -4.47 -0.94 -2.23
CA TYR A 161 -5.54 -0.07 -2.69
C TYR A 161 -6.12 -0.49 -4.03
N LEU A 162 -7.45 -0.63 -4.12
CA LEU A 162 -8.13 -0.81 -5.40
C LEU A 162 -8.25 0.52 -6.13
N ALA A 163 -7.39 0.76 -7.11
CA ALA A 163 -7.34 2.02 -7.83
C ALA A 163 -8.52 2.22 -8.80
N SER A 164 -9.14 1.15 -9.31
CA SER A 164 -10.26 1.28 -10.25
C SER A 164 -10.97 -0.05 -10.53
N PRO A 165 -12.17 -0.05 -11.13
CA PRO A 165 -12.79 -1.26 -11.69
C PRO A 165 -11.96 -1.95 -12.77
N LEU A 166 -11.08 -1.23 -13.47
CA LEU A 166 -10.13 -1.84 -14.42
C LEU A 166 -9.13 -2.73 -13.70
N GLN A 167 -8.67 -2.35 -12.52
CA GLN A 167 -7.81 -3.18 -11.66
C GLN A 167 -8.57 -4.43 -11.20
N ALA A 168 -9.83 -4.29 -10.76
CA ALA A 168 -10.68 -5.43 -10.43
C ALA A 168 -10.87 -6.36 -11.64
N SER A 169 -11.00 -5.82 -12.85
CA SER A 169 -11.03 -6.59 -14.09
C SER A 169 -9.71 -7.33 -14.34
N ALA A 170 -8.57 -6.68 -14.10
CA ALA A 170 -7.25 -7.32 -14.18
C ALA A 170 -7.11 -8.46 -13.15
N TYR A 171 -7.53 -8.25 -11.92
CA TYR A 171 -7.54 -9.30 -10.88
C TYR A 171 -8.33 -10.53 -11.31
N ASN A 172 -9.49 -10.33 -11.95
CA ASN A 172 -10.31 -11.42 -12.49
C ASN A 172 -9.67 -12.07 -13.71
N HIS A 173 -9.09 -11.28 -14.61
CA HIS A 173 -8.45 -11.77 -15.83
C HIS A 173 -7.25 -12.68 -15.52
N TYR A 174 -6.33 -12.20 -14.69
CA TYR A 174 -5.13 -12.95 -14.31
C TYR A 174 -5.40 -13.98 -13.20
N ASN A 175 -6.51 -13.86 -12.47
CA ASN A 175 -6.87 -14.70 -11.33
C ASN A 175 -5.79 -14.77 -10.24
N ALA A 176 -5.07 -13.67 -10.02
CA ALA A 176 -3.93 -13.61 -9.12
C ALA A 176 -3.90 -12.39 -8.19
N GLY A 177 -4.52 -11.27 -8.55
CA GLY A 177 -4.52 -10.04 -7.76
C GLY A 177 -5.72 -9.88 -6.84
N PHE A 178 -5.53 -9.10 -5.80
CA PHE A 178 -6.57 -8.61 -4.89
C PHE A 178 -6.03 -7.44 -4.06
N THR A 179 -6.88 -6.76 -3.32
CA THR A 179 -6.46 -5.85 -2.27
C THR A 179 -7.09 -6.25 -0.95
N SER A 180 -6.28 -6.39 0.09
CA SER A 180 -6.75 -6.56 1.46
C SER A 180 -6.80 -5.24 2.22
N GLY A 181 -6.24 -4.18 1.66
CA GLY A 181 -6.22 -2.85 2.23
C GLY A 181 -7.59 -2.18 2.19
N TRP A 182 -7.88 -1.41 1.17
CA TRP A 182 -9.17 -0.73 1.00
C TRP A 182 -9.30 -0.15 -0.41
N ASP A 183 -10.41 0.49 -0.69
CA ASP A 183 -10.57 1.40 -1.81
C ASP A 183 -10.96 2.81 -1.31
N GLY A 184 -10.56 3.85 -2.04
CA GLY A 184 -10.86 5.23 -1.64
C GLY A 184 -12.33 5.61 -1.88
N PHE A 185 -13.09 4.76 -2.53
CA PHE A 185 -14.46 5.05 -2.93
C PHE A 185 -15.47 4.73 -1.84
N ALA A 186 -15.39 3.53 -1.24
CA ALA A 186 -16.37 3.06 -0.26
C ALA A 186 -16.48 3.96 0.98
N PRO A 187 -15.37 4.29 1.71
CA PRO A 187 -15.46 5.17 2.86
C PRO A 187 -15.95 6.57 2.49
N SER A 188 -15.51 7.10 1.33
CA SER A 188 -15.92 8.43 0.87
C SER A 188 -17.44 8.54 0.63
N THR A 189 -18.08 7.47 0.14
CA THR A 189 -19.55 7.44 0.00
C THR A 189 -20.26 7.40 1.35
N VAL A 190 -19.69 6.69 2.33
CA VAL A 190 -20.20 6.66 3.71
C VAL A 190 -20.06 8.04 4.34
N GLY A 191 -18.89 8.68 4.20
CA GLY A 191 -18.64 10.04 4.65
C GLY A 191 -19.60 11.07 4.05
N ALA A 192 -19.82 11.00 2.72
CA ALA A 192 -20.76 11.88 2.03
C ALA A 192 -22.19 11.72 2.53
N LYS A 193 -22.64 10.47 2.75
CA LYS A 193 -23.96 10.21 3.33
C LYS A 193 -24.07 10.80 4.72
N TRP A 194 -23.10 10.57 5.59
CA TRP A 194 -23.08 11.11 6.94
C TRP A 194 -23.03 12.65 6.94
N ALA A 195 -22.19 13.25 6.10
CA ALA A 195 -22.10 14.71 5.93
C ALA A 195 -23.45 15.33 5.57
N TYR A 196 -24.19 14.72 4.63
CA TYR A 196 -25.49 15.20 4.20
C TYR A 196 -26.58 14.93 5.24
N THR A 197 -26.70 13.71 5.74
CA THR A 197 -27.85 13.28 6.56
C THR A 197 -27.69 13.65 8.04
N THR A 198 -26.49 13.60 8.58
CA THR A 198 -26.23 13.82 10.01
C THR A 198 -25.73 15.23 10.30
N ARG A 199 -24.80 15.75 9.45
CA ARG A 199 -24.29 17.11 9.65
C ARG A 199 -25.17 18.18 9.02
N GLY A 200 -26.06 17.79 8.12
CA GLY A 200 -26.95 18.72 7.42
C GLY A 200 -26.25 19.60 6.40
N TRP A 201 -24.99 19.30 6.02
CA TRP A 201 -24.27 20.07 5.02
C TRP A 201 -24.90 19.91 3.64
N ARG A 202 -24.93 21.00 2.87
CA ARG A 202 -25.52 21.05 1.52
C ARG A 202 -24.53 21.62 0.51
N HIS A 203 -23.52 22.34 0.97
CA HIS A 203 -22.49 23.00 0.18
C HIS A 203 -21.11 22.61 0.69
N VAL A 204 -20.35 21.85 -0.09
CA VAL A 204 -19.04 21.31 0.30
C VAL A 204 -18.01 21.63 -0.77
N THR A 205 -16.83 22.07 -0.37
CA THR A 205 -15.65 22.11 -1.23
C THR A 205 -14.82 20.87 -0.97
N THR A 206 -14.34 20.21 -2.02
CA THR A 206 -13.42 19.09 -1.90
C THR A 206 -11.99 19.50 -2.22
N VAL A 207 -11.02 18.90 -1.52
CA VAL A 207 -9.59 19.05 -1.80
C VAL A 207 -9.01 17.63 -1.97
N GLY A 208 -8.45 17.36 -3.14
CA GLY A 208 -7.95 16.03 -3.50
C GLY A 208 -6.50 16.04 -3.93
N LEU A 209 -5.76 15.01 -3.55
CA LEU A 209 -4.45 14.72 -4.12
C LEU A 209 -4.61 14.40 -5.61
N ASP A 210 -3.80 15.00 -6.48
CA ASP A 210 -3.93 14.86 -7.94
C ASP A 210 -3.27 13.56 -8.45
N ILE A 211 -3.76 12.44 -7.95
CA ILE A 211 -3.47 11.05 -8.37
C ILE A 211 -4.73 10.21 -8.25
N SER A 212 -4.73 8.98 -8.77
CA SER A 212 -5.92 8.10 -8.79
C SER A 212 -6.58 7.89 -7.41
N PHE A 213 -5.81 7.86 -6.33
CA PHE A 213 -6.35 7.81 -4.97
C PHE A 213 -7.25 9.02 -4.64
N GLY A 214 -6.74 10.23 -4.89
CA GLY A 214 -7.52 11.46 -4.66
C GLY A 214 -8.73 11.57 -5.57
N TRP A 215 -8.58 11.19 -6.85
CA TRP A 215 -9.69 11.21 -7.81
C TRP A 215 -10.83 10.27 -7.41
N GLN A 216 -10.50 9.06 -6.94
CA GLN A 216 -11.51 8.12 -6.45
C GLN A 216 -12.21 8.60 -5.18
N GLY A 217 -11.44 9.09 -4.21
CA GLY A 217 -12.01 9.60 -2.97
C GLY A 217 -12.97 10.77 -3.24
N VAL A 218 -12.50 11.80 -3.98
CA VAL A 218 -13.34 12.94 -4.37
C VAL A 218 -14.53 12.49 -5.21
N GLY A 219 -14.31 11.58 -6.16
CA GLY A 219 -15.38 11.02 -7.01
C GLY A 219 -16.44 10.28 -6.20
N GLY A 220 -16.03 9.46 -5.23
CA GLY A 220 -16.93 8.74 -4.32
C GLY A 220 -17.76 9.69 -3.47
N PHE A 221 -17.11 10.65 -2.82
CA PHE A 221 -17.78 11.65 -2.01
C PHE A 221 -18.76 12.49 -2.84
N ALA A 222 -18.29 13.08 -3.95
CA ALA A 222 -19.10 13.94 -4.80
C ALA A 222 -20.31 13.21 -5.37
N THR A 223 -20.12 11.98 -5.89
CA THR A 223 -21.22 11.18 -6.45
C THR A 223 -22.31 10.91 -5.43
N GLN A 224 -21.95 10.46 -4.22
CA GLN A 224 -22.95 10.18 -3.19
C GLN A 224 -23.56 11.46 -2.65
N PHE A 225 -22.78 12.53 -2.45
CA PHE A 225 -23.25 13.81 -1.90
C PHE A 225 -24.26 14.48 -2.82
N THR A 226 -23.94 14.55 -4.13
CA THR A 226 -24.83 15.15 -5.14
C THR A 226 -26.08 14.30 -5.38
N LYS A 227 -25.97 12.96 -5.34
CA LYS A 227 -27.13 12.06 -5.40
C LYS A 227 -28.14 12.31 -4.29
N LEU A 228 -27.67 12.75 -3.11
CA LEU A 228 -28.54 13.12 -1.98
C LEU A 228 -29.11 14.53 -2.07
N GLY A 229 -28.71 15.35 -3.06
CA GLY A 229 -29.13 16.72 -3.26
C GLY A 229 -28.15 17.76 -2.71
N GLY A 230 -26.94 17.36 -2.34
CA GLY A 230 -25.84 18.26 -1.98
C GLY A 230 -25.17 18.87 -3.21
N LYS A 231 -24.41 19.93 -3.02
CA LYS A 231 -23.64 20.61 -4.07
C LYS A 231 -22.15 20.62 -3.73
N ILE A 232 -21.32 20.25 -4.70
CA ILE A 232 -19.88 20.50 -4.63
C ILE A 232 -19.61 21.89 -5.18
N ASP A 233 -19.21 22.81 -4.31
CA ASP A 233 -18.99 24.19 -4.69
C ASP A 233 -17.71 24.37 -5.51
N LYS A 234 -16.67 23.56 -5.17
CA LYS A 234 -15.38 23.55 -5.86
C LYS A 234 -14.66 22.23 -5.61
N MET A 235 -13.93 21.74 -6.61
CA MET A 235 -12.92 20.71 -6.47
C MET A 235 -11.54 21.36 -6.62
N ILE A 236 -10.68 21.16 -5.62
CA ILE A 236 -9.32 21.70 -5.59
C ILE A 236 -8.35 20.51 -5.66
N TRP A 237 -7.44 20.55 -6.62
CA TRP A 237 -6.48 19.47 -6.83
C TRP A 237 -5.09 19.89 -6.41
N VAL A 238 -4.43 19.05 -5.61
CA VAL A 238 -3.10 19.27 -5.03
C VAL A 238 -2.12 18.31 -5.68
N PRO A 239 -1.17 18.77 -6.51
CA PRO A 239 -0.12 17.94 -7.07
C PRO A 239 0.67 17.21 -5.98
N SER A 240 1.12 15.96 -6.27
CA SER A 240 1.78 15.10 -5.30
C SER A 240 3.13 15.64 -4.79
N ASN A 241 3.73 16.61 -5.48
CA ASN A 241 4.97 17.25 -5.07
C ASN A 241 4.76 18.60 -4.34
N SER A 242 3.53 19.03 -4.10
CA SER A 242 3.23 20.29 -3.40
C SER A 242 3.56 20.18 -1.92
N VAL A 243 4.24 21.18 -1.38
CA VAL A 243 4.60 21.28 0.04
C VAL A 243 3.83 22.40 0.73
N ASP A 244 3.69 23.55 0.08
CA ASP A 244 2.93 24.69 0.59
C ASP A 244 1.45 24.54 0.25
N MET A 245 0.59 24.62 1.27
CA MET A 245 -0.87 24.48 1.15
C MET A 245 -1.61 25.80 1.12
N SER A 246 -0.92 26.95 1.20
CA SER A 246 -1.53 28.29 1.33
C SER A 246 -2.45 28.64 0.17
N SER A 247 -2.03 28.38 -1.06
CA SER A 247 -2.83 28.66 -2.27
C SER A 247 -4.10 27.83 -2.34
N TYR A 248 -4.02 26.55 -1.94
CA TYR A 248 -5.17 25.64 -1.95
C TYR A 248 -6.17 25.99 -0.86
N VAL A 249 -5.70 26.37 0.33
CA VAL A 249 -6.54 26.83 1.44
C VAL A 249 -7.22 28.17 1.08
N SER A 250 -6.49 29.10 0.46
CA SER A 250 -7.05 30.39 0.01
C SER A 250 -8.09 30.23 -1.11
N ALA A 251 -8.02 29.14 -1.87
CA ALA A 251 -8.94 28.89 -2.97
C ALA A 251 -10.32 28.36 -2.53
N ILE A 252 -10.54 28.12 -1.22
CA ILE A 252 -11.80 27.64 -0.67
C ILE A 252 -12.83 28.77 -0.71
N PRO A 253 -14.01 28.59 -1.34
CA PRO A 253 -15.03 29.61 -1.44
C PRO A 253 -15.62 30.00 -0.06
N ALA A 254 -15.94 31.26 0.12
CA ALA A 254 -16.50 31.78 1.38
C ALA A 254 -17.87 31.18 1.76
N GLY A 255 -18.65 30.71 0.77
CA GLY A 255 -19.99 30.11 0.99
C GLY A 255 -19.95 28.60 1.33
N THR A 256 -18.78 28.00 1.37
CA THR A 256 -18.61 26.58 1.70
C THR A 256 -19.03 26.31 3.14
N GLN A 257 -19.91 25.31 3.34
CA GLN A 257 -20.37 24.90 4.68
C GLN A 257 -19.42 23.92 5.36
N ALA A 258 -18.66 23.13 4.58
CA ALA A 258 -17.62 22.25 5.06
C ALA A 258 -16.59 21.98 3.97
N VAL A 259 -15.37 21.62 4.37
CA VAL A 259 -14.34 21.14 3.44
C VAL A 259 -14.12 19.67 3.68
N TRP A 260 -14.14 18.87 2.60
CA TRP A 260 -13.81 17.46 2.63
C TRP A 260 -12.50 17.19 1.86
N VAL A 261 -11.58 16.44 2.47
CA VAL A 261 -10.17 16.38 2.04
C VAL A 261 -9.69 14.96 1.84
N VAL A 262 -8.99 14.72 0.72
CA VAL A 262 -8.24 13.49 0.41
C VAL A 262 -6.77 13.87 0.21
N LEU A 263 -6.03 14.01 1.27
CA LEU A 263 -4.58 14.21 1.26
C LEU A 263 -3.93 13.13 2.12
N SER A 264 -2.61 12.95 1.98
CA SER A 264 -1.87 11.91 2.69
C SER A 264 -0.44 12.37 3.02
N GLY A 265 0.18 11.68 3.96
CA GLY A 265 1.57 11.94 4.34
C GLY A 265 1.76 13.37 4.88
N SER A 266 2.90 13.99 4.52
CA SER A 266 3.21 15.36 4.96
C SER A 266 2.25 16.41 4.42
N GLN A 267 1.62 16.18 3.28
CA GLN A 267 0.66 17.13 2.71
C GLN A 267 -0.62 17.23 3.56
N ALA A 268 -1.07 16.12 4.14
CA ALA A 268 -2.22 16.11 5.07
C ALA A 268 -1.93 17.00 6.28
N ALA A 269 -0.82 16.79 6.96
CA ALA A 269 -0.42 17.60 8.12
C ALA A 269 -0.22 19.08 7.77
N ASN A 270 0.44 19.38 6.65
CA ASN A 270 0.64 20.74 6.18
C ASN A 270 -0.70 21.42 5.89
N PHE A 271 -1.65 20.72 5.26
CA PHE A 271 -2.98 21.27 4.98
C PHE A 271 -3.75 21.59 6.26
N VAL A 272 -3.81 20.66 7.20
CA VAL A 272 -4.52 20.84 8.49
C VAL A 272 -3.94 22.01 9.25
N ASN A 273 -2.61 22.12 9.34
CA ASN A 273 -1.93 23.23 10.02
C ASN A 273 -2.18 24.58 9.32
N THR A 274 -2.09 24.63 7.98
CA THR A 274 -2.34 25.82 7.18
C THR A 274 -3.81 26.26 7.29
N TYR A 275 -4.75 25.30 7.24
CA TYR A 275 -6.18 25.56 7.41
C TYR A 275 -6.50 26.24 8.75
N ASN A 276 -5.87 25.79 9.82
CA ASN A 276 -5.99 26.39 11.14
C ASN A 276 -5.33 27.78 11.20
N SER A 277 -4.13 27.95 10.64
CA SER A 277 -3.40 29.25 10.66
C SER A 277 -4.13 30.33 9.89
N PHE A 278 -4.90 29.98 8.85
CA PHE A 278 -5.79 30.89 8.12
C PHE A 278 -7.11 31.18 8.89
N GLY A 279 -7.29 30.58 10.07
CA GLY A 279 -8.47 30.79 10.91
C GLY A 279 -9.74 30.12 10.38
N LEU A 280 -9.64 29.27 9.34
CA LEU A 280 -10.79 28.59 8.74
C LEU A 280 -11.35 27.51 9.66
N LYS A 281 -10.51 26.83 10.46
CA LYS A 281 -10.93 25.82 11.43
C LYS A 281 -12.06 26.27 12.35
N LYS A 282 -12.09 27.57 12.72
CA LYS A 282 -13.12 28.15 13.60
C LYS A 282 -14.42 28.52 12.85
N LYS A 283 -14.38 28.52 11.52
CA LYS A 283 -15.49 29.02 10.69
C LYS A 283 -16.14 27.91 9.86
N ILE A 284 -15.34 27.01 9.31
CA ILE A 284 -15.77 25.99 8.38
C ILE A 284 -15.28 24.63 8.91
N PRO A 285 -16.17 23.68 9.20
CA PRO A 285 -15.79 22.33 9.60
C PRO A 285 -14.89 21.66 8.57
N LEU A 286 -13.88 20.93 9.06
CA LEU A 286 -12.99 20.10 8.26
C LEU A 286 -13.33 18.63 8.46
N MET A 287 -13.47 17.91 7.38
CA MET A 287 -13.62 16.47 7.31
C MET A 287 -12.74 15.94 6.19
N GLY A 288 -12.38 14.68 6.22
CA GLY A 288 -11.64 14.04 5.12
C GLY A 288 -11.65 12.54 5.20
N ILE A 289 -10.95 11.92 4.27
CA ILE A 289 -10.71 10.49 4.32
C ILE A 289 -9.67 10.16 5.41
N THR A 290 -9.62 8.91 5.85
CA THR A 290 -8.74 8.45 6.95
C THR A 290 -7.34 9.03 6.93
N THR A 291 -6.73 9.17 5.75
CA THR A 291 -5.33 9.63 5.60
C THR A 291 -5.10 11.09 5.99
N LEU A 292 -6.17 11.87 6.19
CA LEU A 292 -6.07 13.27 6.59
C LEU A 292 -5.51 13.41 8.01
N THR A 293 -5.95 12.55 8.93
CA THR A 293 -5.60 12.62 10.36
C THR A 293 -5.18 11.27 10.93
N ASP A 294 -4.71 10.34 10.09
CA ASP A 294 -4.24 9.07 10.61
C ASP A 294 -2.90 9.22 11.35
N GLN A 295 -2.48 8.22 12.12
CA GLN A 295 -1.28 8.31 12.96
C GLN A 295 0.04 8.45 12.18
N ALA A 296 0.05 8.30 10.85
CA ALA A 296 1.21 8.65 10.02
C ALA A 296 1.35 10.18 9.81
N ALA A 297 0.25 10.93 9.86
CA ALA A 297 0.20 12.38 9.68
C ALA A 297 -0.04 13.11 11.01
N LEU A 298 -0.96 12.63 11.82
CA LEU A 298 -1.50 13.26 13.03
C LEU A 298 -0.43 13.76 14.04
N PRO A 299 0.69 13.07 14.30
CA PRO A 299 1.72 13.58 15.19
C PRO A 299 2.43 14.87 14.69
N ALA A 300 2.34 15.17 13.40
CA ALA A 300 2.88 16.41 12.81
C ALA A 300 1.84 17.56 12.76
N GLU A 301 0.60 17.30 13.16
CA GLU A 301 -0.46 18.27 13.20
C GLU A 301 -0.51 18.98 14.55
N ASN A 302 -0.78 20.29 14.52
CA ASN A 302 -1.01 21.03 15.75
C ASN A 302 -2.32 20.53 16.41
N PRO A 303 -2.32 20.19 17.71
CA PRO A 303 -3.53 19.72 18.39
C PRO A 303 -4.73 20.66 18.25
N ALA A 304 -4.49 22.00 18.25
CA ALA A 304 -5.56 22.98 18.04
C ALA A 304 -6.13 22.93 16.62
N ALA A 305 -5.35 22.46 15.65
CA ALA A 305 -5.79 22.27 14.27
C ALA A 305 -6.53 20.93 14.09
N ALA A 306 -6.01 19.85 14.67
CA ALA A 306 -6.48 18.49 14.41
C ALA A 306 -7.69 18.08 15.24
N VAL A 307 -7.71 18.40 16.56
CA VAL A 307 -8.79 17.95 17.45
C VAL A 307 -10.16 18.43 16.95
N GLY A 308 -11.11 17.50 16.83
CA GLY A 308 -12.46 17.74 16.34
C GLY A 308 -12.63 17.57 14.82
N ILE A 309 -11.58 17.25 14.06
CA ILE A 309 -11.71 16.84 12.64
C ILE A 309 -12.41 15.48 12.59
N TYR A 310 -13.26 15.31 11.59
CA TYR A 310 -13.91 14.04 11.27
C TYR A 310 -13.23 13.38 10.09
N THR A 311 -13.19 12.04 10.10
CA THR A 311 -12.76 11.27 8.94
C THR A 311 -13.70 10.11 8.64
N ASP A 312 -13.97 9.86 7.38
CA ASP A 312 -14.51 8.61 6.89
C ASP A 312 -13.35 7.62 6.72
N SER A 313 -13.48 6.46 7.32
CA SER A 313 -12.33 5.58 7.53
C SER A 313 -12.74 4.12 7.67
N GLN A 314 -11.90 3.22 7.17
CA GLN A 314 -12.01 1.80 7.50
C GLN A 314 -11.33 1.45 8.84
N TYR A 315 -10.52 2.34 9.39
CA TYR A 315 -9.79 2.12 10.63
C TYR A 315 -9.70 3.39 11.47
N CYS A 316 -10.09 3.29 12.74
CA CYS A 316 -9.81 4.29 13.76
C CYS A 316 -8.91 3.64 14.81
N ASP A 317 -7.73 4.20 15.05
CA ASP A 317 -6.75 3.66 16.01
C ASP A 317 -7.30 3.57 17.44
N GLY A 318 -8.25 4.41 17.80
CA GLY A 318 -8.97 4.39 19.07
C GLY A 318 -10.21 3.47 19.12
N ASN A 319 -10.38 2.55 18.15
CA ASN A 319 -11.47 1.59 18.17
C ASN A 319 -11.41 0.72 19.45
N PRO A 320 -12.51 0.62 20.24
CA PRO A 320 -12.51 -0.06 21.53
C PRO A 320 -12.59 -1.60 21.44
N SER A 321 -12.65 -2.18 20.24
CA SER A 321 -12.67 -3.65 20.10
C SER A 321 -11.41 -4.29 20.70
N ALA A 322 -11.57 -5.48 21.31
CA ALA A 322 -10.45 -6.18 21.94
C ALA A 322 -9.31 -6.49 20.95
N VAL A 323 -9.65 -6.84 19.69
CA VAL A 323 -8.67 -7.13 18.64
C VAL A 323 -7.86 -5.87 18.31
N ASN A 324 -8.52 -4.71 18.18
CA ASN A 324 -7.82 -3.46 17.94
C ASN A 324 -6.97 -3.04 19.14
N GLN A 325 -7.48 -3.16 20.36
CA GLN A 325 -6.72 -2.81 21.56
C GLN A 325 -5.45 -3.65 21.68
N GLN A 326 -5.54 -4.96 21.44
CA GLN A 326 -4.38 -5.84 21.43
C GLN A 326 -3.34 -5.40 20.39
N PHE A 327 -3.77 -5.15 19.17
CA PHE A 327 -2.90 -4.68 18.09
C PHE A 327 -2.30 -3.30 18.41
N ALA A 328 -3.12 -2.32 18.81
CA ALA A 328 -2.68 -0.96 19.07
C ALA A 328 -1.67 -0.89 20.22
N ASN A 329 -1.88 -1.66 21.28
CA ASN A 329 -0.96 -1.74 22.41
C ASN A 329 0.36 -2.43 22.03
N ALA A 330 0.29 -3.53 21.26
CA ALA A 330 1.48 -4.23 20.79
C ALA A 330 2.30 -3.35 19.83
N TYR A 331 1.63 -2.61 18.93
CA TYR A 331 2.29 -1.69 18.00
C TYR A 331 2.93 -0.52 18.77
N HIS A 332 2.21 0.10 19.68
CA HIS A 332 2.73 1.18 20.53
C HIS A 332 3.94 0.73 21.36
N THR A 333 3.87 -0.47 21.94
CA THR A 333 5.01 -1.04 22.69
C THR A 333 6.23 -1.27 21.82
N ALA A 334 6.03 -1.70 20.56
CA ALA A 334 7.12 -2.02 19.64
C ALA A 334 7.76 -0.78 19.01
N TYR A 335 6.98 0.28 18.75
CA TYR A 335 7.41 1.41 17.92
C TYR A 335 7.27 2.79 18.58
N GLY A 336 6.71 2.88 19.80
CA GLY A 336 6.57 4.12 20.55
C GLY A 336 5.49 5.08 20.05
N VAL A 337 4.72 4.68 19.03
CA VAL A 337 3.63 5.46 18.42
C VAL A 337 2.38 4.59 18.24
N TYR A 338 1.21 5.21 18.22
CA TYR A 338 -0.02 4.47 17.91
C TYR A 338 -0.07 4.07 16.43
N PRO A 339 -0.77 2.96 16.10
CA PRO A 339 -0.80 2.47 14.74
C PRO A 339 -1.61 3.39 13.83
N SER A 340 -1.08 3.61 12.63
CA SER A 340 -1.79 4.23 11.53
C SER A 340 -2.66 3.22 10.80
N TYR A 341 -3.51 3.69 9.90
CA TYR A 341 -4.19 2.88 8.92
C TYR A 341 -3.21 1.98 8.13
N TYR A 342 -2.06 2.53 7.73
CA TYR A 342 -1.03 1.77 7.01
C TYR A 342 -0.45 0.64 7.85
N SER A 343 -0.21 0.89 9.14
CA SER A 343 0.26 -0.17 10.06
C SER A 343 -0.77 -1.28 10.21
N GLU A 344 -2.04 -0.92 10.29
CA GLU A 344 -3.14 -1.89 10.37
C GLU A 344 -3.24 -2.70 9.08
N ALA A 345 -3.14 -2.04 7.92
CA ALA A 345 -3.15 -2.73 6.63
C ALA A 345 -1.99 -3.73 6.50
N GLY A 346 -0.76 -3.32 6.85
CA GLY A 346 0.39 -4.23 6.85
C GLY A 346 0.22 -5.41 7.81
N TYR A 347 -0.32 -5.18 9.01
CA TYR A 347 -0.61 -6.25 9.97
C TYR A 347 -1.67 -7.24 9.44
N THR A 348 -2.71 -6.72 8.80
CA THR A 348 -3.78 -7.51 8.17
C THR A 348 -3.27 -8.32 6.97
N LYS A 349 -2.39 -7.75 6.14
CA LYS A 349 -1.72 -8.48 5.05
C LYS A 349 -0.93 -9.68 5.58
N ALA A 350 -0.14 -9.49 6.64
CA ALA A 350 0.56 -10.60 7.28
C ALA A 350 -0.41 -11.67 7.81
N GLN A 351 -1.55 -11.26 8.41
CA GLN A 351 -2.58 -12.19 8.90
C GLN A 351 -3.16 -13.02 7.76
N ILE A 352 -3.48 -12.39 6.62
CA ILE A 352 -4.03 -13.06 5.44
C ILE A 352 -3.00 -14.03 4.86
N LEU A 353 -1.77 -13.59 4.65
CA LEU A 353 -0.69 -14.44 4.13
C LEU A 353 -0.49 -15.69 4.99
N ILE A 354 -0.37 -15.52 6.31
CA ILE A 354 -0.16 -16.64 7.24
C ILE A 354 -1.39 -17.57 7.26
N ALA A 355 -2.61 -17.03 7.25
CA ALA A 355 -3.82 -17.84 7.21
C ALA A 355 -3.90 -18.68 5.91
N ALA A 356 -3.58 -18.08 4.78
CA ALA A 356 -3.53 -18.76 3.49
C ALA A 356 -2.46 -19.87 3.48
N LEU A 357 -1.25 -19.56 3.95
CA LEU A 357 -0.15 -20.55 4.02
C LEU A 357 -0.48 -21.72 4.95
N LYS A 358 -1.12 -21.46 6.09
CA LYS A 358 -1.60 -22.53 7.00
C LYS A 358 -2.62 -23.42 6.32
N SER A 359 -3.53 -22.88 5.50
CA SER A 359 -4.51 -23.68 4.76
C SER A 359 -3.87 -24.57 3.67
N LEU A 360 -2.65 -24.21 3.24
CA LEU A 360 -1.84 -24.97 2.29
C LEU A 360 -0.75 -25.84 2.97
N HIS A 361 -0.76 -25.92 4.30
CA HIS A 361 0.28 -26.63 5.06
C HIS A 361 1.71 -26.18 4.69
N GLY A 362 1.92 -24.88 4.47
CA GLY A 362 3.20 -24.30 4.06
C GLY A 362 3.63 -24.66 2.62
N SER A 363 2.91 -25.53 1.93
CA SER A 363 3.28 -26.03 0.60
C SER A 363 2.70 -25.15 -0.51
N VAL A 364 3.49 -24.24 -1.04
CA VAL A 364 3.13 -23.45 -2.22
C VAL A 364 3.46 -24.23 -3.48
N THR A 365 2.51 -25.06 -3.94
CA THR A 365 2.67 -25.90 -5.14
C THR A 365 2.55 -25.12 -6.44
N SER A 366 1.88 -23.97 -6.41
CA SER A 366 1.79 -23.01 -7.49
C SER A 366 1.31 -21.64 -6.98
N GLU A 367 1.66 -20.58 -7.70
CA GLU A 367 1.20 -19.22 -7.44
C GLU A 367 -0.33 -19.12 -7.47
N LYS A 368 -0.98 -19.89 -8.35
CA LYS A 368 -2.45 -19.98 -8.43
C LYS A 368 -3.07 -20.57 -7.16
N ALA A 369 -2.46 -21.61 -6.59
CA ALA A 369 -2.94 -22.21 -5.35
C ALA A 369 -2.85 -21.20 -4.20
N LEU A 370 -1.72 -20.49 -4.10
CA LEU A 370 -1.49 -19.45 -3.09
C LEU A 370 -2.47 -18.28 -3.27
N SER A 371 -2.64 -17.78 -4.50
CA SER A 371 -3.62 -16.71 -4.79
C SER A 371 -5.03 -17.11 -4.37
N ASN A 372 -5.47 -18.31 -4.73
CA ASN A 372 -6.79 -18.81 -4.35
C ASN A 372 -6.94 -18.92 -2.83
N ALA A 373 -5.91 -19.38 -2.12
CA ALA A 373 -5.92 -19.47 -0.67
C ALA A 373 -5.99 -18.09 -0.02
N MET A 374 -5.18 -17.12 -0.47
CA MET A 374 -5.20 -15.75 0.05
C MET A 374 -6.57 -15.08 -0.20
N ARG A 375 -7.11 -15.23 -1.39
CA ARG A 375 -8.42 -14.65 -1.78
C ARG A 375 -9.61 -15.28 -1.07
N ALA A 376 -9.47 -16.49 -0.52
CA ALA A 376 -10.51 -17.18 0.24
C ALA A 376 -10.52 -16.83 1.73
N VAL A 377 -9.51 -16.11 2.23
CA VAL A 377 -9.38 -15.78 3.64
C VAL A 377 -10.51 -14.85 4.09
N ALA A 378 -11.14 -15.20 5.22
CA ALA A 378 -12.02 -14.32 5.97
C ALA A 378 -11.49 -14.26 7.41
N ILE A 379 -11.26 -13.07 7.92
CA ILE A 379 -10.61 -12.82 9.22
C ILE A 379 -11.32 -11.76 10.03
N THR A 380 -11.00 -11.69 11.31
CA THR A 380 -11.25 -10.53 12.15
C THR A 380 -9.93 -9.77 12.32
N ALA A 381 -9.81 -8.65 11.62
CA ALA A 381 -8.67 -7.73 11.69
C ALA A 381 -8.88 -6.67 12.79
N PRO A 382 -7.88 -5.83 13.12
CA PRO A 382 -8.07 -4.72 14.06
C PRO A 382 -9.20 -3.77 13.66
N ARG A 383 -9.44 -3.61 12.35
CA ARG A 383 -10.56 -2.83 11.79
C ARG A 383 -11.90 -3.57 11.78
N GLY A 384 -11.97 -4.80 12.27
CA GLY A 384 -13.16 -5.64 12.30
C GLY A 384 -13.14 -6.77 11.27
N PRO A 385 -14.30 -7.36 10.94
CA PRO A 385 -14.40 -8.42 9.94
C PRO A 385 -13.93 -7.96 8.56
N VAL A 386 -13.13 -8.80 7.88
CA VAL A 386 -12.62 -8.56 6.53
C VAL A 386 -12.79 -9.84 5.71
N SER A 387 -13.42 -9.71 4.57
CA SER A 387 -13.49 -10.74 3.52
C SER A 387 -13.42 -10.07 2.15
N LEU A 388 -13.06 -10.82 1.11
CA LEU A 388 -12.93 -10.26 -0.23
C LEU A 388 -14.20 -10.46 -1.05
N ASN A 389 -14.66 -9.40 -1.72
CA ASN A 389 -15.75 -9.46 -2.67
C ASN A 389 -15.29 -10.13 -3.98
N ARG A 390 -15.99 -11.18 -4.43
CA ARG A 390 -15.58 -11.97 -5.60
C ARG A 390 -15.65 -11.22 -6.93
N ALA A 391 -16.45 -10.15 -7.02
CA ALA A 391 -16.54 -9.37 -8.26
C ALA A 391 -15.37 -8.39 -8.42
N THR A 392 -14.78 -7.93 -7.32
CA THR A 392 -13.76 -6.87 -7.32
C THR A 392 -12.45 -7.28 -6.69
N TRP A 393 -12.44 -8.38 -5.92
CA TRP A 393 -11.32 -8.83 -5.09
C TRP A 393 -10.77 -7.73 -4.18
N SER A 394 -11.67 -6.94 -3.63
CA SER A 394 -11.40 -5.92 -2.63
C SER A 394 -12.29 -6.12 -1.38
N PRO A 395 -11.97 -5.50 -0.24
CA PRO A 395 -12.57 -5.85 1.03
C PRO A 395 -14.08 -5.56 1.09
N VAL A 396 -14.82 -6.46 1.72
CA VAL A 396 -16.06 -6.16 2.42
C VAL A 396 -15.69 -6.04 3.89
N GLN A 397 -15.91 -4.87 4.46
CA GLN A 397 -15.41 -4.53 5.78
C GLN A 397 -16.29 -3.52 6.49
N ASN A 398 -15.96 -3.17 7.73
CA ASN A 398 -16.58 -2.04 8.40
C ASN A 398 -15.99 -0.72 7.89
N GLU A 399 -16.86 0.30 7.82
CA GLU A 399 -16.47 1.68 7.62
C GLU A 399 -16.92 2.52 8.83
N TYR A 400 -16.14 3.51 9.18
CA TYR A 400 -16.32 4.31 10.38
C TYR A 400 -16.40 5.79 10.03
N ILE A 401 -17.11 6.57 10.85
CA ILE A 401 -16.79 7.97 11.01
C ILE A 401 -15.97 8.07 12.29
N CYS A 402 -14.72 8.47 12.14
CA CYS A 402 -13.83 8.75 13.27
C CYS A 402 -13.84 10.25 13.57
N LYS A 403 -13.50 10.61 14.80
CA LYS A 403 -13.26 11.99 15.24
C LYS A 403 -11.94 12.05 15.96
N VAL A 404 -11.11 13.04 15.65
CA VAL A 404 -9.87 13.26 16.40
C VAL A 404 -10.21 13.81 17.78
N GLU A 405 -9.77 13.10 18.82
CA GLU A 405 -9.92 13.48 20.21
C GLU A 405 -8.57 13.40 20.94
N SER A 406 -8.42 14.21 22.00
CA SER A 406 -7.27 14.11 22.89
C SER A 406 -7.58 13.10 24.00
N VAL A 407 -6.88 11.99 24.01
CA VAL A 407 -7.01 10.92 24.99
C VAL A 407 -5.71 10.84 25.78
N ASN A 408 -5.76 11.20 27.07
CA ASN A 408 -4.56 11.23 27.95
C ASN A 408 -3.38 12.03 27.34
N GLY A 409 -3.68 13.17 26.70
CA GLY A 409 -2.68 14.04 26.10
C GLY A 409 -2.20 13.61 24.70
N THR A 410 -2.69 12.48 24.17
CA THR A 410 -2.37 11.99 22.82
C THR A 410 -3.57 12.12 21.90
N MET A 411 -3.36 12.62 20.69
CA MET A 411 -4.41 12.68 19.68
C MET A 411 -4.69 11.29 19.10
N ARG A 412 -5.96 10.89 19.11
CA ARG A 412 -6.44 9.59 18.65
C ARG A 412 -7.67 9.74 17.75
N ASN A 413 -7.83 8.87 16.79
CA ASN A 413 -9.05 8.77 15.98
C ASN A 413 -10.05 7.84 16.67
N ILE A 414 -11.12 8.41 17.22
CA ILE A 414 -12.15 7.67 17.97
C ILE A 414 -13.35 7.42 17.05
N PRO A 415 -13.82 6.16 16.90
CA PRO A 415 -15.01 5.87 16.10
C PRO A 415 -16.26 6.42 16.79
N ILE A 416 -17.04 7.22 16.06
CA ILE A 416 -18.34 7.76 16.53
C ILE A 416 -19.52 7.15 15.77
N VAL A 417 -19.27 6.57 14.60
CA VAL A 417 -20.25 5.80 13.81
C VAL A 417 -19.55 4.57 13.24
N THR A 418 -20.24 3.43 13.25
CA THR A 418 -19.79 2.20 12.57
C THR A 418 -20.86 1.80 11.56
N VAL A 419 -20.46 1.60 10.31
CA VAL A 419 -21.28 1.01 9.24
C VAL A 419 -20.68 -0.34 8.90
N THR A 420 -21.43 -1.41 9.14
CA THR A 420 -20.92 -2.79 9.00
C THR A 420 -21.09 -3.34 7.59
N ASN A 421 -20.20 -4.25 7.18
CA ASN A 421 -20.30 -5.00 5.93
C ASN A 421 -20.44 -4.12 4.69
N VAL A 422 -19.68 -3.03 4.63
CA VAL A 422 -19.68 -2.11 3.48
C VAL A 422 -18.91 -2.77 2.32
N PRO A 423 -19.55 -2.90 1.14
CA PRO A 423 -18.90 -3.45 -0.04
C PRO A 423 -17.99 -2.38 -0.72
N PRO A 424 -17.14 -2.77 -1.67
CA PRO A 424 -16.23 -1.84 -2.37
C PRO A 424 -16.91 -0.67 -3.09
N TRP A 425 -18.17 -0.80 -3.44
CA TRP A 425 -18.97 0.30 -4.02
C TRP A 425 -19.66 1.17 -2.97
N GLY A 426 -19.36 0.97 -1.71
CA GLY A 426 -19.86 1.78 -0.60
C GLY A 426 -21.39 1.77 -0.49
N THR A 427 -21.97 2.95 -0.49
CA THR A 427 -23.43 3.16 -0.38
C THR A 427 -24.16 3.15 -1.74
N LEU A 428 -23.47 2.95 -2.84
CA LEU A 428 -24.05 2.80 -4.17
C LEU A 428 -24.45 1.35 -4.44
N SER A 429 -24.91 1.05 -5.65
CA SER A 429 -25.01 -0.31 -6.18
C SER A 429 -23.79 -0.67 -7.00
N LEU A 430 -23.48 -1.96 -7.13
CA LEU A 430 -22.41 -2.43 -8.02
C LEU A 430 -22.57 -1.89 -9.45
N ALA A 431 -23.79 -1.90 -9.98
CA ALA A 431 -24.08 -1.39 -11.33
C ALA A 431 -23.80 0.12 -11.45
N ALA A 432 -24.18 0.93 -10.44
CA ALA A 432 -23.91 2.35 -10.44
C ALA A 432 -22.40 2.64 -10.33
N TRP A 433 -21.69 1.91 -9.48
CA TRP A 433 -20.24 2.00 -9.35
C TRP A 433 -19.51 1.62 -10.64
N THR A 434 -19.89 0.50 -11.26
CA THR A 434 -19.31 0.07 -12.54
C THR A 434 -19.56 1.09 -13.64
N ALA A 435 -20.77 1.68 -13.71
CA ALA A 435 -21.11 2.68 -14.73
C ALA A 435 -20.32 3.97 -14.60
N LEU A 436 -19.96 4.39 -13.39
CA LEU A 436 -19.12 5.58 -13.17
C LEU A 436 -17.74 5.44 -13.83
N PHE A 437 -17.21 4.24 -13.89
CA PHE A 437 -15.87 3.96 -14.39
C PHE A 437 -15.84 3.30 -15.78
N ALA A 438 -17.01 2.96 -16.35
CA ALA A 438 -17.09 2.31 -17.66
C ALA A 438 -16.61 3.18 -18.82
N LYS A 439 -16.57 4.50 -18.63
CA LYS A 439 -16.23 5.48 -19.69
C LYS A 439 -14.83 6.06 -19.57
N THR A 440 -14.12 5.83 -18.47
CA THR A 440 -12.82 6.45 -18.22
C THR A 440 -11.92 5.49 -17.44
N SER A 441 -10.69 5.31 -17.91
CA SER A 441 -9.58 5.09 -16.99
C SER A 441 -9.72 6.12 -15.86
N VAL A 442 -9.40 5.77 -14.60
CA VAL A 442 -9.52 6.69 -13.46
C VAL A 442 -9.06 8.08 -13.89
N SER A 443 -10.00 8.98 -14.06
CA SER A 443 -9.73 10.36 -14.46
C SER A 443 -10.14 11.30 -13.34
N GLN A 444 -9.49 12.42 -13.31
CA GLN A 444 -9.82 13.51 -12.39
C GLN A 444 -11.31 13.89 -12.57
N PRO A 445 -12.14 13.79 -11.51
CA PRO A 445 -13.52 14.22 -11.59
C PRO A 445 -13.62 15.72 -11.74
N SER A 446 -14.64 16.18 -12.43
CA SER A 446 -15.03 17.59 -12.51
C SER A 446 -16.35 17.82 -11.75
N PRO A 447 -16.60 19.04 -11.29
CA PRO A 447 -17.83 19.42 -10.57
C PRO A 447 -19.10 19.14 -11.34
#